data_df415c6bb0439f0da002a097224649fa
#
_entry.id   df415c6bb0439f0da002a097224649fa
#
_cell.length_a   1.000
_cell.length_b   1.000
_cell.length_c   1.000
_cell.angle_alpha   90.00
_cell.angle_beta   90.00
_cell.angle_gamma   90.00
#
_symmetry.space_group_name_H-M   'P 1'
#
loop_
_entity.id
_entity.type
_entity.pdbx_description
1 polymer ?
#
loop_
_entity_poly.entity_id
_entity_poly.type
_entity_poly.pdbx_seq_one_letter_code
_entity_poly.pdbx_strand_id
1 'polypeptide(L)'
;EYWHGGMVGKIFKDFFCDGMRPVRELSVCEAASRGGIKTTEIVAIVKNKVFGPLYKFRLVTKEITESIDLIELLLHSGENRLFKQKKQIINELAKAVNDMHNVDIYHADLHLKNILVKSDPGGGVQVYIIDLDKSKQYEKIGFQRKMKNILRLDRSVVKLRRKNQELFSKTFPVSNTDRVRFLKKYIELDSESVKPLRHYLQSYNNTHALHKLWWLVGGG
;
A
#
# COMPACT_ATOMS: atom_id res chain seq x y z
N GLU A 1 0.68 18.64 -1.62
CA GLU A 1 0.79 17.51 -2.57
C GLU A 1 0.03 17.82 -3.86
N TYR A 2 0.67 17.59 -5.02
CA TYR A 2 0.05 17.85 -6.33
C TYR A 2 -0.70 16.61 -6.81
N TRP A 3 -2.00 16.72 -6.96
CA TRP A 3 -2.91 15.61 -7.25
C TRP A 3 -3.14 15.32 -8.74
N HIS A 4 -2.37 15.89 -9.64
CA HIS A 4 -2.54 15.72 -11.09
C HIS A 4 -1.36 15.01 -11.74
N GLY A 5 -1.66 13.99 -12.54
CA GLY A 5 -0.73 13.36 -13.48
C GLY A 5 -1.06 13.74 -14.93
N GLY A 6 -0.04 13.73 -15.81
CA GLY A 6 -0.21 14.00 -17.23
C GLY A 6 -0.12 15.48 -17.63
N MET A 7 -0.38 15.74 -18.93
CA MET A 7 -0.20 17.08 -19.53
C MET A 7 -1.17 18.13 -18.96
N VAL A 8 -2.40 17.73 -18.63
CA VAL A 8 -3.41 18.59 -17.99
C VAL A 8 -2.97 19.02 -16.58
N GLY A 9 -2.28 18.16 -15.83
CA GLY A 9 -1.74 18.47 -14.51
C GLY A 9 -0.65 19.52 -14.50
N LYS A 10 0.03 19.75 -15.63
CA LYS A 10 1.03 20.81 -15.74
C LYS A 10 0.41 22.21 -15.85
N ILE A 11 -0.84 22.31 -16.36
CA ILE A 11 -1.55 23.58 -16.60
C ILE A 11 -2.44 23.93 -15.40
N PHE A 12 -3.11 22.92 -14.79
CA PHE A 12 -4.08 23.11 -13.70
C PHE A 12 -3.66 22.39 -12.41
N LYS A 13 -2.44 22.67 -11.94
CA LYS A 13 -1.78 21.92 -10.83
C LYS A 13 -2.63 21.76 -9.56
N ASP A 14 -3.50 22.74 -9.26
CA ASP A 14 -4.21 22.85 -7.99
C ASP A 14 -5.75 22.93 -8.12
N PHE A 15 -6.29 22.79 -9.35
CA PHE A 15 -7.70 23.00 -9.61
C PHE A 15 -8.43 21.72 -9.94
N PHE A 16 -9.61 21.56 -9.39
CA PHE A 16 -10.48 20.40 -9.57
C PHE A 16 -11.87 20.83 -10.03
N CYS A 17 -12.38 20.18 -11.06
CA CYS A 17 -13.77 20.33 -11.50
C CYS A 17 -14.74 19.51 -10.60
N ASP A 18 -14.22 18.50 -9.88
CA ASP A 18 -15.01 17.66 -8.97
C ASP A 18 -14.85 18.14 -7.52
N GLY A 19 -15.85 18.87 -7.05
CA GLY A 19 -15.90 19.38 -5.67
C GLY A 19 -16.08 18.30 -4.59
N MET A 20 -16.30 17.03 -4.96
CA MET A 20 -16.57 15.93 -4.03
C MET A 20 -15.37 15.00 -3.79
N ARG A 21 -14.27 15.20 -4.50
CA ARG A 21 -13.08 14.32 -4.38
C ARG A 21 -12.53 14.22 -2.96
N PRO A 22 -12.29 15.33 -2.22
CA PRO A 22 -11.80 15.24 -0.85
C PRO A 22 -12.81 14.60 0.12
N VAL A 23 -14.11 14.75 -0.16
CA VAL A 23 -15.17 14.11 0.64
C VAL A 23 -15.12 12.59 0.45
N ARG A 24 -14.86 12.13 -0.78
CA ARG A 24 -14.68 10.69 -1.05
C ARG A 24 -13.43 10.14 -0.37
N GLU A 25 -12.33 10.89 -0.39
CA GLU A 25 -11.10 10.49 0.32
C GLU A 25 -11.35 10.39 1.82
N LEU A 26 -12.00 11.39 2.42
CA LEU A 26 -12.40 11.35 3.82
C LEU A 26 -13.27 10.12 4.11
N SER A 27 -14.28 9.84 3.28
CA SER A 27 -15.17 8.68 3.44
C SER A 27 -14.39 7.36 3.42
N VAL A 28 -13.41 7.21 2.53
CA VAL A 28 -12.56 6.01 2.47
C VAL A 28 -11.63 5.93 3.69
N CYS A 29 -11.04 7.03 4.13
CA CYS A 29 -10.22 7.09 5.35
C CYS A 29 -11.03 6.73 6.60
N GLU A 30 -12.26 7.23 6.72
CA GLU A 30 -13.17 6.88 7.82
C GLU A 30 -13.57 5.40 7.77
N ALA A 31 -13.88 4.86 6.59
CA ALA A 31 -14.18 3.45 6.42
C ALA A 31 -12.99 2.57 6.82
N ALA A 32 -11.77 2.94 6.40
CA ALA A 32 -10.55 2.28 6.80
C ALA A 32 -10.36 2.29 8.33
N SER A 33 -10.48 3.47 8.94
CA SER A 33 -10.33 3.65 10.39
C SER A 33 -11.36 2.82 11.18
N ARG A 34 -12.64 2.85 10.77
CA ARG A 34 -13.70 2.02 11.38
C ARG A 34 -13.45 0.53 11.24
N GLY A 35 -12.80 0.12 10.14
CA GLY A 35 -12.36 -1.26 9.92
C GLY A 35 -11.07 -1.62 10.65
N GLY A 36 -10.54 -0.75 11.51
CA GLY A 36 -9.32 -1.02 12.30
C GLY A 36 -8.02 -0.87 11.51
N ILE A 37 -8.07 -0.39 10.26
CA ILE A 37 -6.88 -0.12 9.47
C ILE A 37 -6.22 1.17 9.98
N LYS A 38 -4.95 1.09 10.32
CA LYS A 38 -4.16 2.25 10.67
C LYS A 38 -3.84 3.05 9.40
N THR A 39 -4.37 4.27 9.33
CA THR A 39 -4.18 5.20 8.20
C THR A 39 -3.98 6.62 8.72
N THR A 40 -3.79 7.56 7.83
CA THR A 40 -3.68 8.99 8.16
C THR A 40 -5.02 9.52 8.64
N GLU A 41 -5.04 10.18 9.79
CA GLU A 41 -6.21 10.90 10.29
C GLU A 41 -6.36 12.24 9.57
N ILE A 42 -7.50 12.46 8.93
CA ILE A 42 -7.83 13.75 8.31
C ILE A 42 -8.41 14.66 9.37
N VAL A 43 -7.73 15.76 9.68
CA VAL A 43 -8.12 16.75 10.68
C VAL A 43 -9.05 17.79 10.08
N ALA A 44 -8.76 18.26 8.86
CA ALA A 44 -9.56 19.27 8.19
C ALA A 44 -9.44 19.18 6.65
N ILE A 45 -10.50 19.60 5.99
CA ILE A 45 -10.54 19.83 4.55
C ILE A 45 -10.94 21.28 4.31
N VAL A 46 -10.06 22.05 3.67
CA VAL A 46 -10.35 23.41 3.25
C VAL A 46 -10.69 23.42 1.78
N LYS A 47 -11.92 23.81 1.46
CA LYS A 47 -12.44 23.92 0.09
C LYS A 47 -12.60 25.37 -0.29
N ASN A 48 -11.88 25.84 -1.30
CA ASN A 48 -12.02 27.17 -1.86
C ASN A 48 -12.57 27.08 -3.28
N LYS A 49 -13.70 27.73 -3.55
CA LYS A 49 -14.20 27.93 -4.90
C LYS A 49 -13.36 29.03 -5.57
N VAL A 50 -12.83 28.78 -6.75
CA VAL A 50 -11.97 29.74 -7.45
C VAL A 50 -12.74 30.48 -8.53
N PHE A 51 -13.31 29.73 -9.50
CA PHE A 51 -14.11 30.31 -10.57
C PHE A 51 -14.97 29.19 -11.24
N GLY A 52 -16.24 29.46 -11.50
CA GLY A 52 -17.12 28.48 -12.14
C GLY A 52 -17.13 27.11 -11.40
N PRO A 53 -16.86 26.00 -12.10
CA PRO A 53 -16.80 24.67 -11.51
C PRO A 53 -15.41 24.36 -10.89
N LEU A 54 -14.49 25.31 -10.82
CA LEU A 54 -13.13 25.08 -10.35
C LEU A 54 -13.01 25.29 -8.85
N TYR A 55 -12.46 24.29 -8.16
CA TYR A 55 -12.20 24.31 -6.73
C TYR A 55 -10.71 24.04 -6.44
N LYS A 56 -10.23 24.64 -5.36
CA LYS A 56 -8.93 24.34 -4.75
C LYS A 56 -9.16 23.68 -3.39
N PHE A 57 -8.46 22.59 -3.11
CA PHE A 57 -8.55 21.88 -1.85
C PHE A 57 -7.22 21.87 -1.12
N ARG A 58 -7.29 21.94 0.21
CA ARG A 58 -6.17 21.66 1.10
C ARG A 58 -6.64 20.61 2.11
N LEU A 59 -5.86 19.56 2.23
CA LEU A 59 -6.08 18.51 3.20
C LEU A 59 -5.09 18.71 4.35
N VAL A 60 -5.59 18.76 5.57
CA VAL A 60 -4.78 18.79 6.78
C VAL A 60 -4.89 17.42 7.44
N THR A 61 -3.75 16.78 7.62
CA THR A 61 -3.67 15.45 8.22
C THR A 61 -2.81 15.49 9.45
N LYS A 62 -3.09 14.60 10.41
CA LYS A 62 -2.27 14.40 11.58
C LYS A 62 -1.01 13.62 11.20
N GLU A 63 0.14 14.11 11.61
CA GLU A 63 1.40 13.44 11.39
C GLU A 63 1.48 12.12 12.18
N ILE A 64 1.98 11.07 11.51
CA ILE A 64 2.32 9.80 12.15
C ILE A 64 3.77 9.91 12.60
N THR A 65 3.99 10.44 13.79
CA THR A 65 5.32 10.67 14.36
C THR A 65 6.12 9.38 14.54
N GLU A 66 7.44 9.47 14.46
CA GLU A 66 8.38 8.34 14.63
C GLU A 66 8.12 7.19 13.65
N SER A 67 7.56 7.48 12.50
CA SER A 67 7.35 6.52 11.44
C SER A 67 8.35 6.70 10.30
N ILE A 68 8.60 5.61 9.58
CA ILE A 68 9.46 5.58 8.41
C ILE A 68 8.73 4.86 7.27
N ASP A 69 8.85 5.31 6.04
CA ASP A 69 8.29 4.59 4.90
C ASP A 69 9.13 3.36 4.53
N LEU A 70 8.51 2.38 3.89
CA LEU A 70 9.20 1.14 3.54
C LEU A 70 10.33 1.32 2.52
N ILE A 71 10.32 2.38 1.69
CA ILE A 71 11.45 2.66 0.78
C ILE A 71 12.67 3.05 1.62
N GLU A 72 12.49 4.03 2.49
CA GLU A 72 13.55 4.54 3.36
C GLU A 72 14.08 3.44 4.29
N LEU A 73 13.18 2.65 4.90
CA LEU A 73 13.55 1.51 5.73
C LEU A 73 14.41 0.48 4.98
N LEU A 74 14.08 0.19 3.71
CA LEU A 74 14.82 -0.77 2.90
C LEU A 74 16.16 -0.21 2.42
N LEU A 75 16.23 1.08 2.10
CA LEU A 75 17.48 1.74 1.69
C LEU A 75 18.51 1.78 2.85
N HIS A 76 18.03 1.98 4.08
CA HIS A 76 18.86 2.04 5.29
C HIS A 76 18.75 0.76 6.16
N SER A 77 18.53 -0.38 5.53
CA SER A 77 18.26 -1.66 6.21
C SER A 77 19.40 -2.14 7.11
N GLY A 78 20.63 -1.76 6.82
CA GLY A 78 21.81 -2.11 7.64
C GLY A 78 21.89 -1.33 8.96
N GLU A 79 21.35 -0.13 9.03
CA GLU A 79 21.50 0.82 10.14
C GLU A 79 20.23 0.91 10.99
N ASN A 80 19.08 0.70 10.38
CA ASN A 80 17.78 0.92 11.03
C ASN A 80 17.41 -0.25 11.95
N ARG A 81 17.20 0.06 13.24
CA ARG A 81 16.82 -0.93 14.26
C ARG A 81 15.49 -1.63 13.95
N LEU A 82 14.51 -0.93 13.36
CA LEU A 82 13.24 -1.54 12.95
C LEU A 82 13.41 -2.66 11.95
N PHE A 83 14.43 -2.60 11.09
CA PHE A 83 14.69 -3.65 10.11
C PHE A 83 15.03 -5.01 10.75
N LYS A 84 15.51 -5.05 11.99
CA LYS A 84 15.71 -6.29 12.75
C LYS A 84 14.39 -7.04 12.97
N GLN A 85 13.27 -6.32 12.99
CA GLN A 85 11.91 -6.86 13.10
C GLN A 85 11.26 -7.13 11.74
N LYS A 86 12.04 -7.28 10.66
CA LYS A 86 11.55 -7.46 9.28
C LYS A 86 10.45 -8.54 9.17
N LYS A 87 10.61 -9.67 9.84
CA LYS A 87 9.61 -10.75 9.81
C LYS A 87 8.26 -10.28 10.36
N GLN A 88 8.27 -9.53 11.44
CA GLN A 88 7.07 -8.97 12.05
C GLN A 88 6.46 -7.89 11.16
N ILE A 89 7.29 -7.00 10.59
CA ILE A 89 6.83 -5.98 9.62
C ILE A 89 6.07 -6.63 8.46
N ILE A 90 6.60 -7.73 7.90
CA ILE A 90 5.96 -8.44 6.78
C ILE A 90 4.62 -9.03 7.19
N ASN A 91 4.52 -9.62 8.39
CA ASN A 91 3.27 -10.19 8.89
C ASN A 91 2.21 -9.10 9.16
N GLU A 92 2.61 -7.99 9.79
CA GLU A 92 1.71 -6.85 10.05
C GLU A 92 1.28 -6.16 8.75
N LEU A 93 2.18 -6.07 7.76
CA LEU A 93 1.84 -5.57 6.44
C LEU A 93 0.81 -6.47 5.74
N ALA A 94 1.01 -7.79 5.78
CA ALA A 94 0.06 -8.74 5.20
C ALA A 94 -1.31 -8.63 5.88
N LYS A 95 -1.33 -8.48 7.21
CA LYS A 95 -2.54 -8.25 8.00
C LYS A 95 -3.21 -6.94 7.61
N ALA A 96 -2.49 -5.82 7.57
CA ALA A 96 -3.04 -4.51 7.21
C ALA A 96 -3.67 -4.51 5.81
N VAL A 97 -3.01 -5.16 4.83
CA VAL A 97 -3.55 -5.30 3.46
C VAL A 97 -4.79 -6.20 3.44
N ASN A 98 -4.80 -7.28 4.23
CA ASN A 98 -5.97 -8.15 4.35
C ASN A 98 -7.13 -7.41 5.01
N ASP A 99 -6.91 -6.74 6.12
CA ASP A 99 -7.93 -5.96 6.85
C ASP A 99 -8.54 -4.89 5.94
N MET A 100 -7.72 -4.21 5.14
CA MET A 100 -8.18 -3.25 4.13
C MET A 100 -9.10 -3.92 3.07
N HIS A 101 -8.75 -5.10 2.61
CA HIS A 101 -9.58 -5.85 1.67
C HIS A 101 -10.86 -6.39 2.31
N ASN A 102 -10.85 -6.70 3.62
CA ASN A 102 -12.02 -7.19 4.35
C ASN A 102 -13.08 -6.10 4.59
N VAL A 103 -12.69 -4.83 4.53
CA VAL A 103 -13.64 -3.68 4.53
C VAL A 103 -13.89 -3.16 3.11
N ASP A 104 -13.62 -4.01 2.11
CA ASP A 104 -13.90 -3.77 0.70
C ASP A 104 -13.21 -2.55 0.08
N ILE A 105 -12.07 -2.13 0.65
CA ILE A 105 -11.28 -1.01 0.13
C ILE A 105 -10.23 -1.53 -0.87
N TYR A 106 -10.25 -0.93 -2.07
CA TYR A 106 -9.20 -1.03 -3.08
C TYR A 106 -8.31 0.20 -3.03
N HIS A 107 -7.04 0.01 -2.72
CA HIS A 107 -6.07 1.10 -2.74
C HIS A 107 -5.59 1.39 -4.16
N ALA A 108 -5.85 2.58 -4.67
CA ALA A 108 -5.54 2.89 -6.06
C ALA A 108 -4.03 2.90 -6.35
N ASP A 109 -3.18 3.16 -5.35
CA ASP A 109 -1.73 3.28 -5.50
C ASP A 109 -0.94 2.63 -4.36
N LEU A 110 -1.23 1.36 -4.04
CA LEU A 110 -0.52 0.62 -2.99
C LEU A 110 0.92 0.32 -3.40
N HIS A 111 1.86 1.02 -2.80
CA HIS A 111 3.30 0.83 -3.03
C HIS A 111 4.12 1.15 -1.75
N LEU A 112 5.41 0.81 -1.74
CA LEU A 112 6.27 0.89 -0.55
C LEU A 112 6.28 2.28 0.13
N LYS A 113 6.22 3.37 -0.63
CA LYS A 113 6.21 4.73 -0.08
C LYS A 113 4.92 5.06 0.69
N ASN A 114 3.80 4.40 0.34
CA ASN A 114 2.50 4.60 0.97
C ASN A 114 2.26 3.65 2.15
N ILE A 115 3.33 3.05 2.66
CA ILE A 115 3.32 2.18 3.83
C ILE A 115 4.33 2.71 4.83
N LEU A 116 3.83 3.18 5.98
CA LEU A 116 4.67 3.62 7.08
C LEU A 116 4.76 2.53 8.14
N VAL A 117 5.93 2.44 8.77
CA VAL A 117 6.20 1.53 9.88
C VAL A 117 6.75 2.33 11.05
N LYS A 118 6.29 2.02 12.24
CA LYS A 118 6.89 2.55 13.47
C LYS A 118 6.97 1.48 14.56
N SER A 119 7.85 1.70 15.54
CA SER A 119 7.90 0.86 16.74
C SER A 119 6.61 1.04 17.56
N ASP A 120 6.10 -0.06 18.06
CA ASP A 120 5.04 -0.04 19.06
C ASP A 120 5.67 0.09 20.46
N PRO A 121 5.10 0.88 21.39
CA PRO A 121 5.61 0.96 22.75
C PRO A 121 5.72 -0.40 23.46
N GLY A 122 4.89 -1.38 23.10
CA GLY A 122 4.97 -2.76 23.58
C GLY A 122 6.06 -3.62 22.96
N GLY A 123 7.01 -3.04 22.20
CA GLY A 123 8.13 -3.75 21.56
C GLY A 123 7.79 -4.41 20.23
N GLY A 124 6.58 -4.19 19.71
CA GLY A 124 6.14 -4.64 18.40
C GLY A 124 6.36 -3.61 17.28
N VAL A 125 5.71 -3.83 16.14
CA VAL A 125 5.64 -2.88 15.03
C VAL A 125 4.21 -2.57 14.66
N GLN A 126 3.99 -1.33 14.25
CA GLN A 126 2.73 -0.86 13.68
C GLN A 126 2.94 -0.53 12.21
N VAL A 127 2.00 -0.96 11.37
CA VAL A 127 1.98 -0.67 9.94
C VAL A 127 0.79 0.22 9.62
N TYR A 128 1.05 1.31 8.91
CA TYR A 128 0.03 2.26 8.42
C TYR A 128 -0.01 2.21 6.91
N ILE A 129 -1.22 2.20 6.35
CA ILE A 129 -1.46 2.39 4.91
C ILE A 129 -1.95 3.82 4.73
N ILE A 130 -1.19 4.62 4.00
CA ILE A 130 -1.48 6.05 3.80
C ILE A 130 -1.79 6.37 2.33
N ASP A 131 -2.21 7.60 2.05
CA ASP A 131 -2.53 8.09 0.70
C ASP A 131 -3.68 7.27 0.06
N LEU A 132 -4.84 7.34 0.69
CA LEU A 132 -6.06 6.73 0.17
C LEU A 132 -6.72 7.57 -0.94
N ASP A 133 -6.03 8.59 -1.49
CA ASP A 133 -6.48 9.34 -2.65
C ASP A 133 -6.79 8.38 -3.81
N LYS A 134 -7.87 8.60 -4.52
CA LYS A 134 -8.37 7.73 -5.60
C LYS A 134 -8.74 6.31 -5.17
N SER A 135 -8.53 5.94 -3.91
CA SER A 135 -8.97 4.66 -3.37
C SER A 135 -10.51 4.58 -3.37
N LYS A 136 -11.03 3.38 -3.40
CA LYS A 136 -12.48 3.16 -3.53
C LYS A 136 -12.92 2.07 -2.56
N GLN A 137 -14.02 2.32 -1.87
CA GLN A 137 -14.77 1.27 -1.20
C GLN A 137 -15.80 0.70 -2.17
N TYR A 138 -15.93 -0.61 -2.20
CA TYR A 138 -16.88 -1.37 -2.99
C TYR A 138 -17.92 -2.00 -2.06
N GLU A 139 -19.05 -2.47 -2.59
CA GLU A 139 -19.96 -3.34 -1.85
C GLU A 139 -19.29 -4.67 -1.51
N LYS A 140 -18.55 -5.23 -2.48
CA LYS A 140 -17.67 -6.39 -2.31
C LYS A 140 -16.46 -6.26 -3.23
N ILE A 141 -15.27 -6.31 -2.62
CA ILE A 141 -14.03 -6.31 -3.39
C ILE A 141 -13.79 -7.70 -4.00
N GLY A 142 -13.75 -7.75 -5.33
CA GLY A 142 -13.48 -9.01 -6.01
C GLY A 142 -12.00 -9.40 -5.94
N PHE A 143 -11.73 -10.71 -6.02
CA PHE A 143 -10.40 -11.31 -5.98
C PHE A 143 -9.38 -10.60 -6.90
N GLN A 144 -9.77 -10.27 -8.15
CA GLN A 144 -8.87 -9.60 -9.09
C GLN A 144 -8.37 -8.23 -8.59
N ARG A 145 -9.19 -7.48 -7.86
CA ARG A 145 -8.79 -6.20 -7.27
C ARG A 145 -7.85 -6.41 -6.09
N LYS A 146 -8.11 -7.40 -5.23
CA LYS A 146 -7.20 -7.81 -4.16
C LYS A 146 -5.81 -8.12 -4.74
N MET A 147 -5.76 -8.94 -5.80
CA MET A 147 -4.50 -9.31 -6.46
C MET A 147 -3.81 -8.12 -7.14
N LYS A 148 -4.54 -7.19 -7.73
CA LYS A 148 -3.95 -5.96 -8.29
C LYS A 148 -3.20 -5.15 -7.24
N ASN A 149 -3.71 -5.05 -6.01
CA ASN A 149 -3.01 -4.39 -4.90
C ASN A 149 -1.72 -5.15 -4.52
N ILE A 150 -1.81 -6.45 -4.29
CA ILE A 150 -0.66 -7.28 -3.93
C ILE A 150 0.44 -7.21 -5.00
N LEU A 151 0.07 -7.34 -6.27
CA LEU A 151 1.02 -7.26 -7.38
C LEU A 151 1.60 -5.85 -7.57
N ARG A 152 0.84 -4.80 -7.26
CA ARG A 152 1.36 -3.43 -7.30
C ARG A 152 2.41 -3.23 -6.22
N LEU A 153 2.16 -3.73 -5.02
CA LEU A 153 3.13 -3.73 -3.93
C LEU A 153 4.41 -4.48 -4.33
N ASP A 154 4.28 -5.69 -4.86
CA ASP A 154 5.43 -6.49 -5.32
C ASP A 154 6.22 -5.78 -6.44
N ARG A 155 5.53 -5.20 -7.43
CA ARG A 155 6.20 -4.40 -8.47
C ARG A 155 6.97 -3.21 -7.90
N SER A 156 6.49 -2.59 -6.82
CA SER A 156 7.22 -1.49 -6.18
C SER A 156 8.53 -1.97 -5.54
N VAL A 157 8.55 -3.19 -4.98
CA VAL A 157 9.77 -3.85 -4.48
C VAL A 157 10.76 -4.09 -5.61
N VAL A 158 10.30 -4.65 -6.73
CA VAL A 158 11.15 -4.89 -7.92
C VAL A 158 11.70 -3.58 -8.48
N LYS A 159 10.86 -2.54 -8.56
CA LYS A 159 11.27 -1.21 -9.03
C LYS A 159 12.33 -0.58 -8.13
N LEU A 160 12.19 -0.70 -6.81
CA LEU A 160 13.18 -0.20 -5.85
C LEU A 160 14.53 -0.87 -6.09
N ARG A 161 14.58 -2.21 -6.19
CA ARG A 161 15.79 -2.97 -6.48
C ARG A 161 16.47 -2.52 -7.78
N ARG A 162 15.69 -2.37 -8.85
CA ARG A 162 16.21 -1.96 -10.18
C ARG A 162 16.76 -0.55 -10.19
N LYS A 163 16.12 0.38 -9.46
CA LYS A 163 16.57 1.77 -9.38
C LYS A 163 17.86 1.94 -8.56
N ASN A 164 18.13 1.05 -7.63
CA ASN A 164 19.25 1.14 -6.68
C ASN A 164 20.16 -0.09 -6.81
N GLN A 165 20.48 -0.49 -8.07
CA GLN A 165 21.29 -1.69 -8.35
C GLN A 165 22.69 -1.60 -7.73
N GLU A 166 23.32 -0.44 -7.74
CA GLU A 166 24.65 -0.22 -7.16
C GLU A 166 24.63 -0.44 -5.64
N LEU A 167 23.65 0.18 -4.95
CA LEU A 167 23.48 0.03 -3.50
C LEU A 167 23.21 -1.44 -3.12
N PHE A 168 22.41 -2.15 -3.93
CA PHE A 168 22.00 -3.53 -3.70
C PHE A 168 22.82 -4.55 -4.50
N SER A 169 24.01 -4.20 -4.93
CA SER A 169 24.88 -5.07 -5.74
C SER A 169 25.19 -6.40 -5.08
N LYS A 170 25.43 -6.41 -3.75
CA LYS A 170 25.71 -7.63 -2.98
C LYS A 170 24.44 -8.30 -2.47
N THR A 171 23.53 -7.55 -1.87
CA THR A 171 22.35 -8.13 -1.20
C THR A 171 21.18 -7.17 -1.24
N PHE A 172 20.03 -7.63 -1.71
CA PHE A 172 18.77 -6.88 -1.61
C PHE A 172 18.04 -7.27 -0.33
N PRO A 173 17.54 -6.31 0.47
CA PRO A 173 16.97 -6.58 1.79
C PRO A 173 15.64 -7.36 1.79
N VAL A 174 14.99 -7.53 0.63
CA VAL A 174 13.77 -8.34 0.49
C VAL A 174 14.08 -9.59 -0.33
N SER A 175 14.02 -10.75 0.32
CA SER A 175 14.24 -12.06 -0.29
C SER A 175 12.94 -12.65 -0.87
N ASN A 176 13.06 -13.73 -1.63
CA ASN A 176 11.91 -14.51 -2.07
C ASN A 176 11.16 -15.13 -0.88
N THR A 177 11.87 -15.55 0.16
CA THR A 177 11.27 -16.05 1.40
C THR A 177 10.40 -14.99 2.08
N ASP A 178 10.78 -13.72 2.02
CA ASP A 178 9.98 -12.62 2.59
C ASP A 178 8.66 -12.43 1.82
N ARG A 179 8.71 -12.52 0.50
CA ARG A 179 7.50 -12.48 -0.36
C ARG A 179 6.56 -13.66 -0.08
N VAL A 180 7.13 -14.87 0.05
CA VAL A 180 6.36 -16.07 0.43
C VAL A 180 5.74 -15.89 1.81
N ARG A 181 6.47 -15.34 2.78
CA ARG A 181 5.93 -15.06 4.13
C ARG A 181 4.74 -14.12 4.08
N PHE A 182 4.83 -13.03 3.30
CA PHE A 182 3.72 -12.11 3.10
C PHE A 182 2.48 -12.85 2.54
N LEU A 183 2.67 -13.61 1.45
CA LEU A 183 1.56 -14.35 0.81
C LEU A 183 0.96 -15.40 1.72
N LYS A 184 1.79 -16.17 2.45
CA LYS A 184 1.30 -17.15 3.41
C LYS A 184 0.44 -16.49 4.48
N LYS A 185 0.95 -15.40 5.08
CA LYS A 185 0.22 -14.68 6.11
C LYS A 185 -1.08 -14.07 5.59
N TYR A 186 -1.07 -13.51 4.39
CA TYR A 186 -2.26 -13.00 3.74
C TYR A 186 -3.31 -14.09 3.50
N ILE A 187 -2.91 -15.27 3.01
CA ILE A 187 -3.80 -16.41 2.74
C ILE A 187 -4.35 -17.03 4.04
N GLU A 188 -3.56 -17.10 5.11
CA GLU A 188 -4.02 -17.53 6.42
C GLU A 188 -5.20 -16.68 6.93
N LEU A 189 -5.23 -15.40 6.58
CA LEU A 189 -6.26 -14.45 6.98
C LEU A 189 -7.44 -14.37 5.98
N ASP A 190 -7.22 -14.75 4.73
CA ASP A 190 -8.22 -14.76 3.63
C ASP A 190 -8.22 -16.11 2.93
N SER A 191 -8.77 -17.13 3.59
CA SER A 191 -8.83 -18.49 3.08
C SER A 191 -9.67 -18.63 1.79
N GLU A 192 -10.64 -17.74 1.55
CA GLU A 192 -11.43 -17.71 0.32
C GLU A 192 -10.58 -17.42 -0.92
N SER A 193 -9.48 -16.68 -0.76
CA SER A 193 -8.57 -16.33 -1.85
C SER A 193 -7.59 -17.45 -2.25
N VAL A 194 -7.51 -18.56 -1.51
CA VAL A 194 -6.53 -19.66 -1.78
C VAL A 194 -6.70 -20.26 -3.17
N LYS A 195 -7.89 -20.76 -3.49
CA LYS A 195 -8.19 -21.42 -4.79
C LYS A 195 -8.07 -20.42 -5.97
N PRO A 196 -8.71 -19.22 -5.90
CA PRO A 196 -8.55 -18.21 -6.95
C PRO A 196 -7.10 -17.74 -7.12
N LEU A 197 -6.33 -17.62 -6.04
CA LEU A 197 -4.92 -17.22 -6.12
C LEU A 197 -4.09 -18.27 -6.87
N ARG A 198 -4.30 -19.56 -6.59
CA ARG A 198 -3.64 -20.66 -7.28
C ARG A 198 -3.85 -20.56 -8.81
N HIS A 199 -5.10 -20.43 -9.22
CA HIS A 199 -5.45 -20.31 -10.64
C HIS A 199 -4.88 -19.03 -11.26
N TYR A 200 -4.96 -17.91 -10.56
CA TYR A 200 -4.43 -16.63 -11.03
C TYR A 200 -2.92 -16.65 -11.24
N LEU A 201 -2.16 -17.23 -10.31
CA LEU A 201 -0.70 -17.33 -10.44
C LEU A 201 -0.28 -18.30 -11.54
N GLN A 202 -1.04 -19.36 -11.82
CA GLN A 202 -0.81 -20.25 -12.94
C GLN A 202 -1.06 -19.58 -14.30
N SER A 203 -2.03 -18.68 -14.38
CA SER A 203 -2.37 -17.94 -15.61
C SER A 203 -1.47 -16.71 -15.84
N TYR A 204 -0.79 -16.24 -14.81
CA TYR A 204 0.06 -15.05 -14.88
C TYR A 204 1.41 -15.43 -15.48
N ASN A 205 1.63 -15.06 -16.76
CA ASN A 205 2.85 -15.38 -17.51
C ASN A 205 4.14 -15.18 -16.71
N ASN A 206 5.12 -16.02 -16.94
CA ASN A 206 6.44 -16.22 -16.29
C ASN A 206 7.32 -14.99 -16.00
N THR A 207 6.84 -13.78 -16.22
CA THR A 207 7.60 -12.54 -16.08
C THR A 207 7.61 -11.92 -14.67
N HIS A 208 6.76 -12.42 -13.75
CA HIS A 208 6.67 -11.84 -12.41
C HIS A 208 7.23 -12.78 -11.33
N ALA A 209 7.98 -12.19 -10.38
CA ALA A 209 8.62 -12.90 -9.29
C ALA A 209 7.66 -13.75 -8.45
N LEU A 210 6.39 -13.32 -8.30
CA LEU A 210 5.35 -14.06 -7.58
C LEU A 210 4.99 -15.40 -8.22
N HIS A 211 5.09 -15.54 -9.56
CA HIS A 211 4.87 -16.82 -10.23
C HIS A 211 5.92 -17.87 -9.82
N LYS A 212 7.18 -17.45 -9.70
CA LYS A 212 8.27 -18.33 -9.23
C LYS A 212 8.12 -18.72 -7.76
N LEU A 213 7.45 -17.89 -6.95
CA LEU A 213 7.25 -18.13 -5.53
C LEU A 213 6.12 -19.13 -5.24
N TRP A 214 5.18 -19.28 -6.15
CA TRP A 214 4.05 -20.21 -5.99
C TRP A 214 4.50 -21.66 -5.75
N TRP A 215 5.49 -22.12 -6.48
CA TRP A 215 6.04 -23.49 -6.33
C TRP A 215 6.62 -23.75 -4.92
N LEU A 216 7.01 -22.71 -4.20
CA LEU A 216 7.55 -22.81 -2.84
C LEU A 216 6.46 -22.85 -1.77
N VAL A 217 5.21 -22.48 -2.10
CA VAL A 217 4.11 -22.38 -1.11
C VAL A 217 3.15 -23.58 -1.15
N GLY A 218 3.10 -24.35 -2.24
CA GLY A 218 2.08 -25.39 -2.34
C GLY A 218 2.11 -26.27 -3.59
N GLY A 219 3.24 -26.39 -4.25
CA GLY A 219 3.46 -27.30 -5.38
C GLY A 219 3.87 -28.69 -4.90
N GLY A 220 3.04 -29.33 -4.06
CA GLY A 220 3.09 -30.75 -3.72
C GLY A 220 1.72 -31.33 -3.95
#